data_9249eaf7045106d4d93b9580559d0f3d
#
_entry.id   9249eaf7045106d4d93b9580559d0f3d
#
_cell.length_a   1.000
_cell.length_b   1.000
_cell.length_c   1.000
_cell.angle_alpha   90.00
_cell.angle_beta   90.00
_cell.angle_gamma   90.00
#
_symmetry.space_group_name_H-M   'P 1'
#
loop_
_entity.id
_entity.type
_entity.pdbx_description
1 polymer ?
#
loop_
_entity_poly.entity_id
_entity_poly.type
_entity_poly.pdbx_seq_one_letter_code
_entity_poly.pdbx_strand_id
1 'polypeptide(L)'
;DGVAEQNFRLRSEGVDIEGVVVESTLDGNYVKRDGILKGETISFAGLCKMACCNLAESFENSASVTVGYSDAISGARQIKMLGLAGTYTQILDENRPIMRGLSAPYGLSYTPGMWLNSIQVSKGVSSVTAGHEAITGQINLEHRKPTDDERLFVNLYFDDELKPELNLSTALPVTRDKKLTTIVLAHGSMDTKSYDHNHDGFRDLPEARAMHVANRWLYAADNGLQLRWGFKVTAENRLGGRMGYENSMRDQMR
;
A
#
# COMPACT_ATOMS: atom_id res chain seq x y z
N ASP A 1 22.79 54.91 55.64
CA ASP A 1 22.60 53.63 54.93
C ASP A 1 21.69 53.91 53.74
N GLY A 2 22.31 54.06 52.57
CA GLY A 2 21.59 54.29 51.31
C GLY A 2 21.44 52.98 50.57
N VAL A 3 20.18 52.57 50.31
CA VAL A 3 19.84 51.42 49.42
C VAL A 3 19.88 51.93 47.98
N ALA A 4 20.82 51.45 47.18
CA ALA A 4 20.86 51.72 45.75
C ALA A 4 20.06 50.63 45.03
N GLU A 5 18.87 50.98 44.48
CA GLU A 5 18.14 50.09 43.58
C GLU A 5 18.65 50.25 42.14
N GLN A 6 19.14 49.16 41.57
CA GLN A 6 19.59 49.11 40.18
C GLN A 6 18.70 48.14 39.39
N ASN A 7 17.85 48.69 38.51
CA ASN A 7 16.97 47.93 37.67
C ASN A 7 17.65 47.54 36.35
N PHE A 8 17.81 46.24 36.11
CA PHE A 8 18.33 45.70 34.86
C PHE A 8 17.17 45.29 33.95
N ARG A 9 17.13 45.81 32.72
CA ARG A 9 16.27 45.30 31.65
C ARG A 9 17.12 44.39 30.78
N LEU A 10 16.87 43.08 30.85
CA LEU A 10 17.40 42.11 29.90
C LEU A 10 16.59 42.19 28.61
N ARG A 11 17.27 42.51 27.49
CA ARG A 11 16.71 42.27 26.15
C ARG A 11 17.13 40.86 25.75
N SER A 12 16.17 39.99 25.42
CA SER A 12 16.48 38.76 24.74
C SER A 12 16.81 39.10 23.29
N GLU A 13 18.08 39.08 22.90
CA GLU A 13 18.43 38.94 21.48
C GLU A 13 18.26 37.49 21.11
N GLY A 14 17.16 37.21 20.40
CA GLY A 14 16.98 35.94 19.72
C GLY A 14 17.99 35.89 18.56
N VAL A 15 18.96 35.02 18.64
CA VAL A 15 19.75 34.64 17.47
C VAL A 15 18.85 33.67 16.68
N ASP A 16 18.33 34.13 15.55
CA ASP A 16 17.70 33.24 14.56
C ASP A 16 18.81 32.33 14.03
N ILE A 17 18.84 31.12 14.53
CA ILE A 17 19.63 30.03 13.93
C ILE A 17 18.82 29.54 12.76
N GLU A 18 19.29 29.74 11.52
CA GLU A 18 18.76 29.08 10.37
C GLU A 18 18.71 27.56 10.67
N GLY A 19 17.51 27.02 10.74
CA GLY A 19 17.32 25.61 11.01
C GLY A 19 18.02 24.80 9.93
N VAL A 20 18.94 23.94 10.30
CA VAL A 20 19.52 22.96 9.38
C VAL A 20 18.40 21.95 9.06
N VAL A 21 17.81 22.07 7.88
CA VAL A 21 16.91 21.05 7.35
C VAL A 21 17.78 19.88 6.91
N VAL A 22 17.81 18.82 7.70
CA VAL A 22 18.42 17.55 7.28
C VAL A 22 17.36 16.78 6.53
N GLU A 23 17.36 16.87 5.22
CA GLU A 23 16.59 15.97 4.36
C GLU A 23 17.36 14.65 4.26
N SER A 24 16.83 13.61 4.88
CA SER A 24 17.27 12.23 4.69
C SER A 24 16.20 11.46 3.92
N THR A 25 16.49 11.09 2.70
CA THR A 25 15.71 10.11 1.95
C THR A 25 16.07 8.72 2.44
N LEU A 26 15.17 8.11 3.21
CA LEU A 26 15.27 6.69 3.56
C LEU A 26 14.87 5.86 2.34
N ASP A 27 15.86 5.45 1.56
CA ASP A 27 15.67 4.61 0.38
C ASP A 27 15.43 3.14 0.75
N GLY A 28 14.30 2.60 0.28
CA GLY A 28 14.02 1.17 0.39
C GLY A 28 13.32 0.74 1.68
N ASN A 29 13.70 -0.42 2.19
CA ASN A 29 13.14 -0.97 3.43
C ASN A 29 14.01 -0.58 4.61
N TYR A 30 13.40 -0.08 5.67
CA TYR A 30 14.11 0.29 6.88
C TYR A 30 13.33 -0.10 8.15
N VAL A 31 14.08 -0.32 9.24
CA VAL A 31 13.50 -0.61 10.55
C VAL A 31 13.48 0.67 11.37
N LYS A 32 12.30 1.09 11.83
CA LYS A 32 12.16 2.20 12.77
C LYS A 32 12.79 1.82 14.13
N ARG A 33 13.80 2.57 14.56
CA ARG A 33 14.50 2.34 15.84
C ARG A 33 13.87 3.07 17.02
N ASP A 34 13.11 4.12 16.74
CA ASP A 34 12.62 5.08 17.75
C ASP A 34 11.19 4.78 18.24
N GLY A 35 10.61 3.63 17.83
CA GLY A 35 9.25 3.23 18.22
C GLY A 35 9.26 2.18 19.34
N ILE A 36 8.19 2.18 20.17
CA ILE A 36 7.93 1.14 21.17
C ILE A 36 7.80 -0.23 20.51
N LEU A 37 7.26 -0.28 19.28
CA LEU A 37 7.17 -1.48 18.45
C LEU A 37 8.23 -1.41 17.36
N LYS A 38 9.08 -2.44 17.30
CA LYS A 38 10.03 -2.60 16.20
C LYS A 38 9.26 -2.94 14.93
N GLY A 39 9.14 -1.97 14.04
CA GLY A 39 8.44 -2.11 12.77
C GLY A 39 9.39 -1.96 11.58
N GLU A 40 9.15 -2.73 10.54
CA GLU A 40 9.72 -2.56 9.23
C GLU A 40 8.85 -1.59 8.42
N THR A 41 9.46 -0.68 7.69
CA THR A 41 8.74 0.20 6.75
C THR A 41 9.30 0.00 5.36
N ILE A 42 8.43 -0.31 4.43
CA ILE A 42 8.71 -0.32 2.99
C ILE A 42 8.28 1.03 2.46
N SER A 43 9.22 1.85 2.01
CA SER A 43 8.95 3.18 1.46
C SER A 43 8.46 3.12 0.01
N PHE A 44 7.93 4.22 -0.52
CA PHE A 44 7.58 4.34 -1.94
C PHE A 44 8.78 4.04 -2.85
N ALA A 45 9.96 4.54 -2.52
CA ALA A 45 11.18 4.22 -3.26
C ALA A 45 11.50 2.72 -3.24
N GLY A 46 11.26 2.03 -2.11
CA GLY A 46 11.35 0.58 -2.01
C GLY A 46 10.34 -0.14 -2.92
N LEU A 47 9.09 0.31 -2.93
CA LEU A 47 8.04 -0.24 -3.81
C LEU A 47 8.38 -0.06 -5.29
N CYS A 48 8.89 1.10 -5.70
CA CYS A 48 9.34 1.35 -7.06
C CYS A 48 10.52 0.46 -7.47
N LYS A 49 11.49 0.22 -6.57
CA LYS A 49 12.65 -0.66 -6.84
C LYS A 49 12.24 -2.12 -7.05
N MET A 50 11.20 -2.57 -6.36
CA MET A 50 10.69 -3.93 -6.46
C MET A 50 9.72 -4.12 -7.63
N ALA A 51 9.35 -3.05 -8.34
CA ALA A 51 8.37 -3.06 -9.41
C ALA A 51 7.07 -3.82 -9.04
N CYS A 52 6.57 -3.58 -7.83
CA CYS A 52 5.49 -4.36 -7.23
C CYS A 52 4.15 -4.13 -7.92
N CYS A 53 3.65 -5.14 -8.59
CA CYS A 53 2.35 -5.11 -9.27
C CYS A 53 1.18 -5.06 -8.28
N ASN A 54 1.31 -5.73 -7.15
CA ASN A 54 0.28 -5.78 -6.12
C ASN A 54 0.89 -5.85 -4.72
N LEU A 55 0.02 -5.73 -3.71
CA LEU A 55 0.45 -5.72 -2.31
C LEU A 55 1.21 -6.99 -1.91
N ALA A 56 0.87 -8.16 -2.46
CA ALA A 56 1.56 -9.40 -2.10
C ALA A 56 3.03 -9.36 -2.55
N GLU A 57 3.31 -8.92 -3.76
CA GLU A 57 4.67 -8.79 -4.30
C GLU A 57 5.51 -7.76 -3.53
N SER A 58 4.86 -6.75 -2.96
CA SER A 58 5.53 -5.76 -2.11
C SER A 58 6.24 -6.36 -0.89
N PHE A 59 5.91 -7.59 -0.52
CA PHE A 59 6.53 -8.29 0.62
C PHE A 59 7.66 -9.25 0.23
N GLU A 60 7.98 -9.45 -1.04
CA GLU A 60 9.01 -10.42 -1.45
C GLU A 60 10.38 -10.13 -0.84
N ASN A 61 10.70 -8.86 -0.61
CA ASN A 61 11.93 -8.43 0.06
C ASN A 61 11.74 -8.06 1.54
N SER A 62 10.58 -8.41 2.13
CA SER A 62 10.37 -8.18 3.56
C SER A 62 11.01 -9.29 4.38
N ALA A 63 11.77 -8.92 5.40
CA ALA A 63 12.30 -9.87 6.37
C ALA A 63 11.21 -10.39 7.34
N SER A 64 10.03 -9.82 7.32
CA SER A 64 8.98 -10.02 8.32
C SER A 64 7.79 -10.81 7.81
N VAL A 65 7.53 -10.73 6.51
CA VAL A 65 6.35 -11.29 5.86
C VAL A 65 6.80 -12.15 4.69
N THR A 66 6.27 -13.36 4.60
CA THR A 66 6.41 -14.21 3.42
C THR A 66 5.08 -14.33 2.71
N VAL A 67 5.12 -14.43 1.40
CA VAL A 67 3.94 -14.58 0.55
C VAL A 67 4.01 -15.90 -0.21
N GLY A 68 2.86 -16.52 -0.38
CA GLY A 68 2.70 -17.72 -1.19
C GLY A 68 1.31 -17.77 -1.81
N TYR A 69 1.12 -18.66 -2.77
CA TYR A 69 -0.19 -18.93 -3.32
C TYR A 69 -0.93 -19.91 -2.42
N SER A 70 -2.23 -19.70 -2.21
CA SER A 70 -3.08 -20.62 -1.47
C SER A 70 -3.61 -21.75 -2.37
N ASP A 71 -3.85 -21.45 -3.64
CA ASP A 71 -4.27 -22.42 -4.65
C ASP A 71 -3.97 -21.90 -6.07
N ALA A 72 -3.81 -22.84 -7.01
CA ALA A 72 -3.51 -22.55 -8.40
C ALA A 72 -4.75 -22.15 -9.22
N ILE A 73 -5.95 -22.49 -8.77
CA ILE A 73 -7.19 -22.23 -9.54
C ILE A 73 -7.59 -20.77 -9.42
N SER A 74 -7.65 -20.26 -8.20
CA SER A 74 -8.03 -18.87 -7.95
C SER A 74 -6.84 -17.92 -8.01
N GLY A 75 -5.60 -18.42 -7.87
CA GLY A 75 -4.39 -17.62 -7.73
C GLY A 75 -4.41 -16.75 -6.46
N ALA A 76 -5.22 -17.14 -5.47
CA ALA A 76 -5.33 -16.40 -4.23
C ALA A 76 -4.01 -16.44 -3.46
N ARG A 77 -3.57 -15.29 -2.99
CA ARG A 77 -2.29 -15.13 -2.28
C ARG A 77 -2.50 -15.13 -0.78
N GLN A 78 -1.57 -15.70 -0.08
CA GLN A 78 -1.58 -15.79 1.37
C GLN A 78 -0.29 -15.23 1.94
N ILE A 79 -0.42 -14.34 2.91
CA ILE A 79 0.72 -13.88 3.70
C ILE A 79 0.94 -14.84 4.88
N LYS A 80 2.21 -14.94 5.29
CA LYS A 80 2.60 -15.58 6.55
C LYS A 80 3.52 -14.65 7.32
N MET A 81 3.27 -14.49 8.59
CA MET A 81 4.10 -13.70 9.48
C MET A 81 4.46 -14.54 10.70
N LEU A 82 5.73 -14.55 11.08
CA LEU A 82 6.26 -15.40 12.16
C LEU A 82 5.92 -16.88 11.98
N GLY A 83 5.83 -17.36 10.75
CA GLY A 83 5.50 -18.74 10.41
C GLY A 83 4.01 -19.11 10.50
N LEU A 84 3.13 -18.19 10.91
CA LEU A 84 1.69 -18.39 11.01
C LEU A 84 0.94 -17.83 9.80
N ALA A 85 -0.24 -18.42 9.54
CA ALA A 85 -1.09 -18.00 8.41
C ALA A 85 -1.57 -16.56 8.57
N GLY A 86 -1.87 -15.92 7.43
CA GLY A 86 -2.29 -14.52 7.37
C GLY A 86 -3.58 -14.17 8.11
N THR A 87 -4.39 -15.17 8.47
CA THR A 87 -5.58 -14.99 9.32
C THR A 87 -5.23 -14.48 10.73
N TYR A 88 -4.00 -14.64 11.16
CA TYR A 88 -3.46 -14.14 12.43
C TYR A 88 -2.74 -12.79 12.30
N THR A 89 -2.71 -12.23 11.09
CA THR A 89 -2.11 -10.94 10.78
C THR A 89 -3.21 -9.96 10.40
N GLN A 90 -3.23 -8.81 11.05
CA GLN A 90 -4.22 -7.78 10.73
C GLN A 90 -3.69 -6.85 9.65
N ILE A 91 -4.51 -6.62 8.62
CA ILE A 91 -4.24 -5.65 7.58
C ILE A 91 -5.07 -4.40 7.85
N LEU A 92 -4.41 -3.26 7.86
CA LEU A 92 -5.00 -1.94 8.06
C LEU A 92 -4.81 -1.08 6.81
N ASP A 93 -5.80 -0.27 6.51
CA ASP A 93 -5.74 0.82 5.53
C ASP A 93 -5.85 2.15 6.28
N GLU A 94 -4.75 2.89 6.34
CA GLU A 94 -4.66 4.13 7.12
C GLU A 94 -5.19 3.95 8.55
N ASN A 95 -4.70 2.91 9.24
CA ASN A 95 -5.07 2.49 10.60
C ASN A 95 -6.51 1.97 10.77
N ARG A 96 -7.22 1.64 9.69
CA ARG A 96 -8.55 1.01 9.74
C ARG A 96 -8.47 -0.44 9.28
N PRO A 97 -9.01 -1.41 10.03
CA PRO A 97 -8.98 -2.81 9.62
C PRO A 97 -9.70 -3.04 8.29
N ILE A 98 -9.02 -3.70 7.37
CA ILE A 98 -9.54 -4.10 6.07
C ILE A 98 -9.16 -5.57 5.76
N MET A 99 -9.70 -6.12 4.67
CA MET A 99 -9.33 -7.45 4.17
C MET A 99 -9.48 -8.54 5.24
N ARG A 100 -10.65 -8.61 5.87
CA ARG A 100 -10.95 -9.53 6.97
C ARG A 100 -11.64 -10.79 6.47
N GLY A 101 -11.42 -11.90 7.15
CA GLY A 101 -12.10 -13.17 6.87
C GLY A 101 -11.82 -13.68 5.44
N LEU A 102 -12.87 -14.05 4.71
CA LEU A 102 -12.77 -14.62 3.37
C LEU A 102 -12.22 -13.67 2.29
N SER A 103 -12.23 -12.36 2.54
CA SER A 103 -11.69 -11.38 1.60
C SER A 103 -10.17 -11.22 1.67
N ALA A 104 -9.54 -11.67 2.73
CA ALA A 104 -8.11 -11.46 2.96
C ALA A 104 -7.21 -11.95 1.80
N PRO A 105 -7.37 -13.18 1.28
CA PRO A 105 -6.52 -13.69 0.19
C PRO A 105 -6.67 -12.90 -1.12
N TYR A 106 -7.88 -12.44 -1.43
CA TYR A 106 -8.16 -11.67 -2.64
C TYR A 106 -7.79 -10.20 -2.49
N GLY A 107 -7.96 -9.65 -1.30
CA GLY A 107 -7.66 -8.26 -0.99
C GLY A 107 -6.21 -7.88 -1.27
N LEU A 108 -5.27 -8.82 -1.11
CA LEU A 108 -3.86 -8.62 -1.42
C LEU A 108 -3.62 -8.32 -2.90
N SER A 109 -4.40 -8.91 -3.79
CA SER A 109 -4.32 -8.67 -5.24
C SER A 109 -5.01 -7.36 -5.64
N TYR A 110 -5.96 -6.86 -4.85
CA TYR A 110 -6.76 -5.68 -5.20
C TYR A 110 -6.14 -4.35 -4.76
N THR A 111 -4.94 -4.38 -4.20
CA THR A 111 -4.23 -3.17 -3.80
C THR A 111 -2.92 -3.08 -4.58
N PRO A 112 -2.87 -2.26 -5.65
CA PRO A 112 -1.64 -2.03 -6.39
C PRO A 112 -0.56 -1.40 -5.50
N GLY A 113 0.67 -1.90 -5.57
CA GLY A 113 1.79 -1.39 -4.77
C GLY A 113 2.09 0.08 -5.05
N MET A 114 1.98 0.51 -6.31
CA MET A 114 2.22 1.88 -6.74
C MET A 114 1.20 2.92 -6.21
N TRP A 115 0.09 2.47 -5.61
CA TRP A 115 -0.88 3.34 -4.94
C TRP A 115 -0.47 3.71 -3.52
N LEU A 116 0.52 3.00 -2.98
CA LEU A 116 0.97 3.16 -1.61
C LEU A 116 2.14 4.13 -1.53
N ASN A 117 2.15 4.95 -0.49
CA ASN A 117 3.28 5.77 -0.09
C ASN A 117 4.25 4.98 0.80
N SER A 118 3.71 4.12 1.63
CA SER A 118 4.49 3.18 2.43
C SER A 118 3.65 2.01 2.95
N ILE A 119 4.33 0.93 3.30
CA ILE A 119 3.77 -0.20 4.04
C ILE A 119 4.52 -0.29 5.36
N GLN A 120 3.79 -0.31 6.46
CA GLN A 120 4.34 -0.43 7.81
C GLN A 120 4.01 -1.81 8.37
N VAL A 121 5.03 -2.59 8.70
CA VAL A 121 4.89 -3.94 9.24
C VAL A 121 5.34 -3.92 10.70
N SER A 122 4.44 -4.24 11.61
CA SER A 122 4.70 -4.35 13.04
C SER A 122 4.53 -5.78 13.49
N LYS A 123 5.53 -6.35 14.18
CA LYS A 123 5.50 -7.72 14.70
C LYS A 123 4.91 -7.74 16.11
N GLY A 124 4.17 -8.79 16.43
CA GLY A 124 3.60 -9.03 17.75
C GLY A 124 2.18 -8.48 17.92
N VAL A 125 1.62 -8.70 19.09
CA VAL A 125 0.25 -8.31 19.42
C VAL A 125 0.10 -6.80 19.37
N SER A 126 -0.96 -6.33 18.72
CA SER A 126 -1.24 -4.91 18.58
C SER A 126 -2.09 -4.34 19.71
N SER A 127 -2.32 -3.02 19.65
CA SER A 127 -3.23 -2.35 20.57
C SER A 127 -4.66 -2.86 20.45
N VAL A 128 -5.37 -2.96 21.57
CA VAL A 128 -6.78 -3.35 21.66
C VAL A 128 -7.67 -2.44 20.79
N THR A 129 -7.27 -1.20 20.57
CA THR A 129 -8.00 -0.24 19.73
C THR A 129 -8.06 -0.66 18.25
N ALA A 130 -7.10 -1.45 17.79
CA ALA A 130 -7.06 -1.96 16.41
C ALA A 130 -7.84 -3.28 16.24
N GLY A 131 -8.28 -3.92 17.32
CA GLY A 131 -9.04 -5.17 17.32
C GLY A 131 -8.22 -6.37 17.80
N HIS A 132 -8.82 -7.56 17.76
CA HIS A 132 -8.27 -8.79 18.32
C HIS A 132 -7.52 -9.67 17.32
N GLU A 133 -7.50 -9.31 16.05
CA GLU A 133 -7.01 -10.18 14.96
C GLU A 133 -5.48 -10.16 14.80
N ALA A 134 -4.81 -9.16 15.38
CA ALA A 134 -3.36 -9.01 15.29
C ALA A 134 -2.64 -9.88 16.34
N ILE A 135 -2.49 -11.15 16.06
CA ILE A 135 -1.74 -12.08 16.91
C ILE A 135 -0.27 -12.10 16.53
N THR A 136 0.03 -12.22 15.24
CA THR A 136 1.40 -12.23 14.71
C THR A 136 1.92 -10.81 14.44
N GLY A 137 1.02 -9.90 14.12
CA GLY A 137 1.37 -8.52 13.83
C GLY A 137 0.33 -7.78 13.03
N GLN A 138 0.70 -6.56 12.63
CA GLN A 138 -0.11 -5.67 11.80
C GLN A 138 0.66 -5.21 10.58
N ILE A 139 -0.05 -5.08 9.49
CA ILE A 139 0.42 -4.47 8.25
C ILE A 139 -0.46 -3.26 7.98
N ASN A 140 0.08 -2.06 8.09
CA ASN A 140 -0.64 -0.82 7.80
C ASN A 140 -0.22 -0.26 6.45
N LEU A 141 -1.21 0.00 5.59
CA LEU A 141 -1.05 0.54 4.26
C LEU A 141 -1.29 2.04 4.29
N GLU A 142 -0.30 2.82 3.91
CA GLU A 142 -0.43 4.26 3.73
C GLU A 142 -0.53 4.57 2.24
N HIS A 143 -1.69 5.02 1.81
CA HIS A 143 -1.89 5.42 0.41
C HIS A 143 -1.28 6.78 0.09
N ARG A 144 -0.98 6.98 -1.19
CA ARG A 144 -0.65 8.30 -1.72
C ARG A 144 -1.79 9.28 -1.46
N LYS A 145 -1.42 10.51 -1.11
CA LYS A 145 -2.37 11.55 -0.67
C LYS A 145 -2.59 12.60 -1.75
N PRO A 146 -3.76 13.26 -1.78
CA PRO A 146 -4.02 14.35 -2.71
C PRO A 146 -3.09 15.56 -2.56
N THR A 147 -2.33 15.62 -1.47
CA THR A 147 -1.36 16.66 -1.16
C THR A 147 0.05 16.34 -1.61
N ASP A 148 0.28 15.16 -2.18
CA ASP A 148 1.59 14.78 -2.69
C ASP A 148 1.97 15.70 -3.86
N ASP A 149 3.25 16.02 -3.98
CA ASP A 149 3.73 17.06 -4.90
C ASP A 149 3.68 16.64 -6.37
N GLU A 150 3.66 15.36 -6.64
CA GLU A 150 3.59 14.83 -8.00
C GLU A 150 2.18 14.99 -8.60
N ARG A 151 2.06 15.92 -9.55
CA ARG A 151 0.80 16.12 -10.27
C ARG A 151 0.41 14.95 -11.15
N LEU A 152 1.39 14.29 -11.74
CA LEU A 152 1.18 13.15 -12.61
C LEU A 152 2.32 12.15 -12.41
N PHE A 153 1.96 10.93 -12.09
CA PHE A 153 2.85 9.78 -12.03
C PHE A 153 2.34 8.72 -12.99
N VAL A 154 3.20 8.26 -13.87
CA VAL A 154 2.93 7.17 -14.82
C VAL A 154 4.03 6.15 -14.68
N ASN A 155 3.66 4.91 -14.46
CA ASN A 155 4.58 3.78 -14.40
C ASN A 155 4.09 2.69 -15.33
N LEU A 156 4.96 2.26 -16.23
CA LEU A 156 4.77 1.11 -17.13
C LEU A 156 5.76 0.04 -16.71
N TYR A 157 5.27 -1.16 -16.55
CA TYR A 157 6.08 -2.31 -16.19
C TYR A 157 5.77 -3.48 -17.13
N PHE A 158 6.78 -4.24 -17.45
CA PHE A 158 6.73 -5.49 -18.17
C PHE A 158 7.68 -6.46 -17.49
N ASP A 159 7.22 -7.66 -17.21
CA ASP A 159 8.09 -8.72 -16.76
C ASP A 159 8.73 -9.49 -17.93
N ASP A 160 9.55 -10.48 -17.64
CA ASP A 160 10.20 -11.36 -18.63
C ASP A 160 9.18 -12.21 -19.42
N GLU A 161 7.99 -12.40 -18.89
CA GLU A 161 6.88 -13.07 -19.55
C GLU A 161 6.02 -12.12 -20.40
N LEU A 162 6.43 -10.84 -20.51
CA LEU A 162 5.71 -9.78 -21.23
C LEU A 162 4.31 -9.50 -20.68
N LYS A 163 4.14 -9.58 -19.38
CA LYS A 163 2.91 -9.15 -18.69
C LYS A 163 2.90 -7.63 -18.56
N PRO A 164 2.02 -6.92 -19.28
CA PRO A 164 1.95 -5.48 -19.19
C PRO A 164 1.25 -5.03 -17.91
N GLU A 165 1.77 -3.99 -17.31
CA GLU A 165 1.15 -3.29 -16.20
C GLU A 165 1.28 -1.79 -16.38
N LEU A 166 0.17 -1.08 -16.14
CA LEU A 166 0.10 0.38 -16.17
C LEU A 166 -0.40 0.90 -14.82
N ASN A 167 0.36 1.79 -14.24
CA ASN A 167 -0.04 2.54 -13.06
C ASN A 167 -0.09 4.04 -13.38
N LEU A 168 -1.16 4.70 -12.98
CA LEU A 168 -1.37 6.12 -13.16
C LEU A 168 -1.86 6.74 -11.86
N SER A 169 -1.26 7.85 -11.48
CA SER A 169 -1.68 8.65 -10.33
C SER A 169 -1.64 10.12 -10.70
N THR A 170 -2.71 10.86 -10.38
CA THR A 170 -2.76 12.31 -10.57
C THR A 170 -3.37 12.99 -9.36
N ALA A 171 -2.63 13.91 -8.75
CA ALA A 171 -3.06 14.73 -7.63
C ALA A 171 -3.34 16.16 -8.11
N LEU A 172 -4.55 16.65 -7.84
CA LEU A 172 -5.02 17.93 -8.34
C LEU A 172 -5.65 18.78 -7.22
N PRO A 173 -5.26 20.05 -7.09
CA PRO A 173 -6.02 20.99 -6.29
C PRO A 173 -7.31 21.34 -7.06
N VAL A 174 -8.46 21.20 -6.41
CA VAL A 174 -9.77 21.51 -6.99
C VAL A 174 -10.11 22.99 -6.77
N THR A 175 -9.75 23.52 -5.62
CA THR A 175 -9.94 24.93 -5.27
C THR A 175 -8.62 25.69 -5.35
N ARG A 176 -8.69 27.00 -5.66
CA ARG A 176 -7.51 27.87 -5.76
C ARG A 176 -6.74 28.00 -4.45
N ASP A 177 -7.44 27.94 -3.33
CA ASP A 177 -6.87 27.98 -1.97
C ASP A 177 -6.33 26.62 -1.50
N LYS A 178 -6.37 25.60 -2.39
CA LYS A 178 -5.91 24.22 -2.12
C LYS A 178 -6.58 23.55 -0.92
N LYS A 179 -7.71 24.08 -0.43
CA LYS A 179 -8.46 23.47 0.67
C LYS A 179 -9.15 22.17 0.27
N LEU A 180 -9.57 22.09 -1.00
CA LEU A 180 -10.12 20.86 -1.57
C LEU A 180 -9.13 20.31 -2.60
N THR A 181 -8.64 19.11 -2.34
CA THR A 181 -7.71 18.39 -3.20
C THR A 181 -8.24 16.99 -3.51
N THR A 182 -7.89 16.46 -4.66
CA THR A 182 -8.25 15.10 -5.07
C THR A 182 -7.07 14.37 -5.67
N ILE A 183 -7.06 13.06 -5.53
CA ILE A 183 -6.14 12.14 -6.23
C ILE A 183 -6.95 11.06 -6.93
N VAL A 184 -6.61 10.84 -8.19
CA VAL A 184 -7.11 9.70 -8.98
C VAL A 184 -5.97 8.72 -9.12
N LEU A 185 -6.24 7.47 -8.82
CA LEU A 185 -5.32 6.35 -8.92
C LEU A 185 -5.95 5.33 -9.88
N ALA A 186 -5.22 4.93 -10.90
CA ALA A 186 -5.66 3.89 -11.82
C ALA A 186 -4.55 2.85 -12.00
N HIS A 187 -4.95 1.59 -12.13
CA HIS A 187 -4.07 0.46 -12.35
C HIS A 187 -4.72 -0.50 -13.32
N GLY A 188 -3.93 -1.04 -14.22
CA GLY A 188 -4.35 -2.09 -15.13
C GLY A 188 -3.23 -3.11 -15.29
N SER A 189 -3.57 -4.39 -15.22
CA SER A 189 -2.64 -5.50 -15.43
C SER A 189 -3.26 -6.59 -16.28
N MET A 190 -2.44 -7.29 -17.05
CA MET A 190 -2.87 -8.36 -17.92
C MET A 190 -1.85 -9.50 -17.92
N ASP A 191 -2.28 -10.66 -17.47
CA ASP A 191 -1.58 -11.92 -17.59
C ASP A 191 -2.44 -12.86 -18.42
N THR A 192 -2.02 -13.13 -19.66
CA THR A 192 -2.80 -13.92 -20.62
C THR A 192 -2.13 -15.22 -21.03
N LYS A 193 -0.98 -15.51 -20.45
CA LYS A 193 -0.24 -16.74 -20.75
C LYS A 193 -0.62 -17.83 -19.75
N SER A 194 -0.79 -19.03 -20.27
CA SER A 194 -1.03 -20.23 -19.49
C SER A 194 0.24 -21.07 -19.43
N TYR A 195 0.64 -21.45 -18.26
CA TYR A 195 1.81 -22.31 -18.01
C TYR A 195 1.37 -23.58 -17.29
N ASP A 196 1.99 -24.68 -17.68
CA ASP A 196 1.89 -26.00 -17.09
C ASP A 196 3.29 -26.61 -17.07
N HIS A 197 4.09 -26.23 -16.08
CA HIS A 197 5.49 -26.64 -15.97
C HIS A 197 5.65 -28.09 -15.50
N ASN A 198 4.69 -28.58 -14.75
CA ASN A 198 4.68 -29.94 -14.20
C ASN A 198 4.01 -30.96 -15.14
N HIS A 199 3.38 -30.48 -16.25
CA HIS A 199 2.72 -31.31 -17.27
C HIS A 199 1.56 -32.16 -16.73
N ASP A 200 0.82 -31.63 -15.75
CA ASP A 200 -0.36 -32.30 -15.19
C ASP A 200 -1.67 -31.95 -15.92
N GLY A 201 -1.62 -31.07 -16.90
CA GLY A 201 -2.75 -30.63 -17.69
C GLY A 201 -3.56 -29.50 -17.07
N PHE A 202 -3.07 -28.89 -15.99
CA PHE A 202 -3.68 -27.75 -15.35
C PHE A 202 -2.76 -26.52 -15.40
N ARG A 203 -3.34 -25.33 -15.37
CA ARG A 203 -2.59 -24.09 -15.26
C ARG A 203 -1.96 -23.98 -13.88
N ASP A 204 -0.66 -23.66 -13.83
CA ASP A 204 0.06 -23.39 -12.58
C ASP A 204 -0.46 -22.14 -11.88
N LEU A 205 -0.82 -21.12 -12.68
CA LEU A 205 -1.44 -19.87 -12.25
C LEU A 205 -2.59 -19.50 -13.19
N PRO A 206 -3.63 -18.85 -12.69
CA PRO A 206 -4.74 -18.40 -13.55
C PRO A 206 -4.28 -17.24 -14.45
N GLU A 207 -4.75 -17.24 -15.69
CA GLU A 207 -4.75 -16.02 -16.49
C GLU A 207 -5.59 -14.96 -15.77
N ALA A 208 -5.10 -13.73 -15.73
CA ALA A 208 -5.77 -12.65 -15.03
C ALA A 208 -5.77 -11.36 -15.85
N ARG A 209 -6.88 -10.65 -15.82
CA ARG A 209 -6.99 -9.28 -16.32
C ARG A 209 -7.64 -8.47 -15.23
N ALA A 210 -6.96 -7.43 -14.76
CA ALA A 210 -7.45 -6.62 -13.67
C ALA A 210 -7.39 -5.13 -14.03
N MET A 211 -8.41 -4.41 -13.57
CA MET A 211 -8.47 -2.95 -13.61
C MET A 211 -8.96 -2.43 -12.27
N HIS A 212 -8.21 -1.51 -11.70
CA HIS A 212 -8.54 -0.87 -10.44
C HIS A 212 -8.53 0.64 -10.64
N VAL A 213 -9.54 1.32 -10.13
CA VAL A 213 -9.61 2.78 -10.11
C VAL A 213 -10.03 3.23 -8.73
N ALA A 214 -9.32 4.19 -8.18
CA ALA A 214 -9.70 4.84 -6.93
C ALA A 214 -9.65 6.36 -7.09
N ASN A 215 -10.59 7.03 -6.45
CA ASN A 215 -10.57 8.48 -6.33
C ASN A 215 -10.71 8.84 -4.86
N ARG A 216 -9.82 9.69 -4.38
CA ARG A 216 -9.75 10.11 -2.98
C ARG A 216 -9.76 11.61 -2.91
N TRP A 217 -10.48 12.15 -1.93
CA TRP A 217 -10.66 13.57 -1.71
C TRP A 217 -10.24 13.95 -0.31
N LEU A 218 -9.64 15.11 -0.20
CA LEU A 218 -9.30 15.73 1.07
C LEU A 218 -9.81 17.18 1.06
N TYR A 219 -10.62 17.51 2.03
CA TYR A 219 -10.98 18.89 2.36
C TYR A 219 -10.36 19.27 3.70
N ALA A 220 -9.60 20.35 3.72
CA ALA A 220 -8.96 20.88 4.91
C ALA A 220 -9.37 22.34 5.11
N ALA A 221 -10.14 22.62 6.16
CA ALA A 221 -10.58 23.97 6.51
C ALA A 221 -9.60 24.66 7.47
N ASP A 222 -9.58 25.98 7.47
CA ASP A 222 -8.71 26.79 8.35
C ASP A 222 -8.96 26.61 9.84
N ASN A 223 -10.16 26.16 10.21
CA ASN A 223 -10.52 25.86 11.60
C ASN A 223 -10.04 24.50 12.09
N GLY A 224 -9.23 23.78 11.29
CA GLY A 224 -8.70 22.46 11.62
C GLY A 224 -9.62 21.29 11.25
N LEU A 225 -10.82 21.54 10.70
CA LEU A 225 -11.69 20.47 10.21
C LEU A 225 -11.06 19.83 8.96
N GLN A 226 -10.92 18.51 8.98
CA GLN A 226 -10.49 17.71 7.85
C GLN A 226 -11.54 16.66 7.50
N LEU A 227 -11.96 16.62 6.24
CA LEU A 227 -12.86 15.60 5.70
C LEU A 227 -12.13 14.80 4.63
N ARG A 228 -12.21 13.48 4.74
CA ARG A 228 -11.64 12.54 3.77
C ARG A 228 -12.71 11.58 3.31
N TRP A 229 -12.86 11.45 2.00
CA TRP A 229 -13.77 10.48 1.39
C TRP A 229 -13.21 9.98 0.07
N GLY A 230 -13.78 8.93 -0.45
CA GLY A 230 -13.35 8.37 -1.72
C GLY A 230 -14.12 7.11 -2.06
N PHE A 231 -13.83 6.60 -3.24
CA PHE A 231 -14.35 5.31 -3.70
C PHE A 231 -13.26 4.54 -4.44
N LYS A 232 -13.41 3.24 -4.48
CA LYS A 232 -12.56 2.32 -5.23
C LYS A 232 -13.46 1.37 -6.00
N VAL A 233 -13.12 1.17 -7.27
CA VAL A 233 -13.77 0.20 -8.15
C VAL A 233 -12.72 -0.79 -8.62
N THR A 234 -13.05 -2.06 -8.58
CA THR A 234 -12.22 -3.16 -9.04
C THR A 234 -13.01 -4.01 -10.03
N ALA A 235 -12.45 -4.23 -11.19
CA ALA A 235 -12.94 -5.19 -12.16
C ALA A 235 -11.84 -6.20 -12.45
N GLU A 236 -12.15 -7.48 -12.32
CA GLU A 236 -11.19 -8.54 -12.53
C GLU A 236 -11.84 -9.71 -13.23
N ASN A 237 -11.09 -10.34 -14.13
CA ASN A 237 -11.45 -11.59 -14.77
C ASN A 237 -10.29 -12.56 -14.61
N ARG A 238 -10.56 -13.75 -14.07
CA ARG A 238 -9.57 -14.82 -13.91
C ARG A 238 -10.04 -16.09 -14.60
N LEU A 239 -9.10 -16.81 -15.21
CA LEU A 239 -9.32 -18.09 -15.85
C LEU A 239 -8.25 -19.07 -15.35
N GLY A 240 -8.63 -19.92 -14.43
CA GLY A 240 -7.80 -21.00 -13.87
C GLY A 240 -8.33 -22.38 -14.26
N GLY A 241 -7.62 -23.42 -13.86
CA GLY A 241 -7.99 -24.81 -14.04
C GLY A 241 -7.31 -25.46 -15.24
N ARG A 242 -8.03 -26.34 -15.94
CA ARG A 242 -7.46 -27.20 -16.99
C ARG A 242 -6.92 -26.41 -18.18
N MET A 243 -5.78 -26.84 -18.71
CA MET A 243 -5.23 -26.36 -19.98
C MET A 243 -6.21 -26.59 -21.12
N GLY A 244 -6.28 -25.65 -22.08
CA GLY A 244 -7.21 -25.73 -23.22
C GLY A 244 -8.68 -25.34 -22.90
N TYR A 245 -9.02 -25.06 -21.64
CA TYR A 245 -10.31 -24.48 -21.31
C TYR A 245 -10.31 -22.97 -21.58
N GLU A 246 -11.32 -22.50 -22.33
CA GLU A 246 -11.51 -21.08 -22.65
C GLU A 246 -12.87 -20.60 -22.12
N ASN A 247 -13.00 -19.31 -21.85
CA ASN A 247 -14.25 -18.71 -21.41
C ASN A 247 -15.41 -18.90 -22.41
N SER A 248 -15.09 -19.04 -23.70
CA SER A 248 -16.07 -19.35 -24.76
C SER A 248 -16.78 -20.70 -24.58
N MET A 249 -16.13 -21.64 -23.87
CA MET A 249 -16.69 -22.97 -23.59
C MET A 249 -17.68 -22.98 -22.43
N ARG A 250 -17.71 -21.90 -21.64
CA ARG A 250 -18.59 -21.78 -20.46
C ARG A 250 -20.09 -21.89 -20.84
N ASP A 251 -20.45 -21.33 -21.99
CA ASP A 251 -21.84 -21.32 -22.45
C ASP A 251 -22.28 -22.67 -23.07
N GLN A 252 -21.31 -23.53 -23.41
CA GLN A 252 -21.60 -24.88 -23.93
C GLN A 252 -21.87 -25.90 -22.82
N MET A 253 -21.56 -25.58 -21.56
CA MET A 253 -21.76 -26.44 -20.40
C MET A 253 -23.04 -26.10 -19.60
N ARG A 254 -23.83 -25.14 -20.07
CA ARG A 254 -25.14 -24.78 -19.51
C ARG A 254 -26.26 -25.37 -20.35
#